data_b16eac4372a4740deda6efeb8f1e1ba7
#
_entry.id   b16eac4372a4740deda6efeb8f1e1ba7
#
_cell.length_a   1.000
_cell.length_b   1.000
_cell.length_c   1.000
_cell.angle_alpha   90.00
_cell.angle_beta   90.00
_cell.angle_gamma   90.00
#
_symmetry.space_group_name_H-M   'P 1'
#
loop_
_entity.id
_entity.type
_entity.pdbx_description
1 polymer ?
#
loop_
_entity_poly.entity_id
_entity_poly.type
_entity_poly.pdbx_seq_one_letter_code
_entity_poly.pdbx_strand_id
1 'polypeptide(L)'
;HLAANSLEMLEIVNERISNLDGVDNLTHLGSLMLNYNPYLNDISSLDKLSRIDGDLMVLGNESLCGSDATALLTQLQHAQGVGGTVTLDGNKACN
;
A
#
# COMPACT_ATOMS: atom_id res chain seq x y z
N HIS A 1 -3.27 -16.63 -0.92
CA HIS A 1 -4.12 -16.15 0.18
C HIS A 1 -3.37 -16.16 1.52
N LEU A 2 -3.43 -15.07 2.24
CA LEU A 2 -2.83 -14.95 3.55
C LEU A 2 -3.85 -15.20 4.64
N ALA A 3 -3.50 -16.09 5.57
CA ALA A 3 -4.33 -16.35 6.75
C ALA A 3 -3.97 -15.42 7.91
N ALA A 4 -2.78 -14.83 7.89
CA ALA A 4 -2.32 -13.93 8.96
C ALA A 4 -2.86 -12.52 8.79
N ASN A 5 -3.06 -11.80 9.91
CA ASN A 5 -3.49 -10.39 9.87
C ASN A 5 -2.31 -9.42 9.90
N SER A 6 -1.09 -9.91 10.04
CA SER A 6 0.08 -9.03 10.08
C SER A 6 1.26 -9.67 9.37
N LEU A 7 2.13 -8.82 8.83
CA LEU A 7 3.40 -9.21 8.22
C LEU A 7 4.47 -8.22 8.67
N GLU A 8 5.72 -8.69 8.72
CA GLU A 8 6.84 -7.79 8.97
C GLU A 8 7.08 -6.85 7.79
N MET A 9 6.86 -7.33 6.58
CA MET A 9 7.05 -6.53 5.38
C MET A 9 6.19 -7.06 4.25
N LEU A 10 5.56 -6.16 3.52
CA LEU A 10 4.95 -6.48 2.23
C LEU A 10 5.68 -5.67 1.18
N GLU A 11 6.44 -6.36 0.34
CA GLU A 11 7.23 -5.72 -0.71
C GLU A 11 6.81 -6.29 -2.06
N ILE A 12 6.32 -5.42 -2.93
CA ILE A 12 5.93 -5.80 -4.29
C ILE A 12 6.58 -4.79 -5.23
N VAL A 13 7.56 -5.27 -6.01
CA VAL A 13 8.38 -4.42 -6.87
C VAL A 13 8.45 -5.04 -8.27
N ASN A 14 8.16 -4.26 -9.29
CA ASN A 14 8.25 -4.68 -10.70
C ASN A 14 7.37 -5.89 -11.03
N GLU A 15 6.19 -5.99 -10.40
CA GLU A 15 5.29 -7.10 -10.66
C GLU A 15 4.19 -6.69 -11.63
N ARG A 16 3.61 -7.68 -12.31
CA ARG A 16 2.55 -7.44 -13.31
C ARG A 16 1.16 -7.67 -12.73
N ILE A 17 0.99 -7.39 -11.47
CA ILE A 17 -0.30 -7.53 -10.81
C ILE A 17 -1.14 -6.26 -11.01
N SER A 18 -2.44 -6.41 -11.02
CA SER A 18 -3.36 -5.28 -11.14
C SER A 18 -4.06 -4.95 -9.82
N ASN A 19 -4.01 -5.86 -8.86
CA ASN A 19 -4.64 -5.68 -7.55
C ASN A 19 -3.82 -6.42 -6.49
N LEU A 20 -4.29 -6.36 -5.23
CA LEU A 20 -3.63 -7.00 -4.10
C LEU A 20 -4.52 -8.07 -3.48
N ASP A 21 -5.23 -8.83 -4.30
CA ASP A 21 -6.08 -9.91 -3.80
C ASP A 21 -5.26 -10.93 -3.01
N GLY A 22 -5.78 -11.37 -1.89
CA GLY A 22 -5.10 -12.32 -1.02
C GLY A 22 -4.50 -11.70 0.23
N VAL A 23 -4.42 -10.36 0.31
CA VAL A 23 -3.92 -9.68 1.51
C VAL A 23 -5.03 -8.91 2.24
N ASP A 24 -6.27 -9.30 2.02
CA ASP A 24 -7.46 -8.57 2.46
C ASP A 24 -7.62 -8.51 3.98
N ASN A 25 -6.96 -9.40 4.70
CA ASN A 25 -7.08 -9.49 6.15
C ASN A 25 -5.98 -8.75 6.89
N LEU A 26 -5.06 -8.10 6.17
CA LEU A 26 -3.96 -7.41 6.82
C LEU A 26 -4.44 -6.17 7.55
N THR A 27 -4.12 -6.09 8.83
CA THR A 27 -4.41 -4.93 9.68
C THR A 27 -3.14 -4.22 10.12
N HIS A 28 -2.01 -4.89 10.04
CA HIS A 28 -0.74 -4.38 10.56
C HIS A 28 0.42 -4.83 9.67
N LEU A 29 1.27 -3.90 9.29
CA LEU A 29 2.51 -4.18 8.55
C LEU A 29 3.70 -3.55 9.27
N GLY A 30 4.84 -4.23 9.21
CA GLY A 30 6.09 -3.61 9.61
C GLY A 30 6.51 -2.55 8.62
N SER A 31 6.45 -2.88 7.33
CA SER A 31 6.72 -1.93 6.24
C SER A 31 5.91 -2.31 5.02
N LEU A 32 5.56 -1.32 4.21
CA LEU A 32 4.87 -1.55 2.95
C LEU A 32 5.65 -0.87 1.82
N MET A 33 5.97 -1.65 0.79
CA MET A 33 6.65 -1.15 -0.39
C MET A 33 5.94 -1.64 -1.65
N LEU A 34 5.34 -0.71 -2.39
CA LEU A 34 4.68 -0.97 -3.67
C LEU A 34 5.34 -0.10 -4.73
N ASN A 35 6.39 -0.64 -5.39
CA ASN A 35 7.22 0.15 -6.29
C ASN A 35 7.19 -0.40 -7.71
N TYR A 36 6.92 0.49 -8.67
CA TYR A 36 7.10 0.20 -10.10
C TYR A 36 6.29 -0.99 -10.59
N ASN A 37 5.03 -1.06 -10.16
CA ASN A 37 4.08 -2.08 -10.61
C ASN A 37 3.18 -1.44 -11.68
N PRO A 38 3.52 -1.57 -12.96
CA PRO A 38 2.90 -0.74 -14.01
C PRO A 38 1.41 -1.02 -14.24
N TYR A 39 0.92 -2.18 -13.81
CA TYR A 39 -0.49 -2.53 -13.98
C TYR A 39 -1.32 -2.45 -12.70
N LEU A 40 -0.68 -2.20 -11.57
CA LEU A 40 -1.38 -2.11 -10.29
C LEU A 40 -2.27 -0.88 -10.29
N ASN A 41 -3.58 -1.08 -10.19
CA ASN A 41 -4.53 0.01 -10.20
C ASN A 41 -5.55 -0.05 -9.05
N ASP A 42 -5.45 -1.08 -8.20
CA ASP A 42 -6.41 -1.29 -7.11
C ASP A 42 -5.69 -1.78 -5.87
N ILE A 43 -5.70 -0.97 -4.83
CA ILE A 43 -5.13 -1.32 -3.52
C ILE A 43 -6.21 -1.36 -2.44
N SER A 44 -7.47 -1.52 -2.83
CA SER A 44 -8.58 -1.55 -1.88
C SER A 44 -8.52 -2.75 -0.94
N SER A 45 -7.76 -3.79 -1.27
CA SER A 45 -7.53 -4.92 -0.37
C SER A 45 -6.87 -4.51 0.95
N LEU A 46 -6.23 -3.34 0.97
CA LEU A 46 -5.59 -2.81 2.18
C LEU A 46 -6.53 -1.94 3.01
N ASP A 47 -7.83 -2.04 2.80
CA ASP A 47 -8.80 -1.16 3.48
C ASP A 47 -8.96 -1.47 4.98
N LYS A 48 -8.44 -2.60 5.44
CA LYS A 48 -8.44 -2.94 6.87
C LYS A 48 -7.12 -2.59 7.56
N LEU A 49 -6.14 -2.13 6.77
CA LEU A 49 -4.83 -1.80 7.33
C LEU A 49 -4.94 -0.58 8.24
N SER A 50 -4.45 -0.72 9.48
CA SER A 50 -4.56 0.34 10.48
C SER A 50 -3.21 0.85 10.98
N ARG A 51 -2.12 0.10 10.71
CA ARG A 51 -0.82 0.45 11.24
C ARG A 51 0.33 -0.03 10.37
N ILE A 52 1.32 0.84 10.16
CA ILE A 52 2.61 0.49 9.59
C ILE A 52 3.67 0.99 10.56
N ASP A 53 4.46 0.08 11.11
CA ASP A 53 5.50 0.43 12.11
C ASP A 53 6.68 1.15 11.49
N GLY A 54 7.05 0.78 10.28
CA GLY A 54 8.18 1.35 9.57
C GLY A 54 7.73 2.26 8.45
N ASP A 55 8.28 2.03 7.26
CA ASP A 55 8.07 2.93 6.13
C ASP A 55 6.89 2.54 5.27
N LEU A 56 6.24 3.54 4.72
CA LEU A 56 5.23 3.38 3.67
C LEU A 56 5.79 3.96 2.38
N MET A 57 5.92 3.12 1.36
CA MET A 57 6.48 3.53 0.09
C MET A 57 5.59 3.05 -1.06
N VAL A 58 5.04 3.97 -1.83
CA VAL A 58 4.21 3.67 -2.99
C VAL A 58 4.73 4.53 -4.15
N LEU A 59 5.64 3.97 -4.94
CA LEU A 59 6.39 4.70 -5.95
C LEU A 59 6.18 4.14 -7.35
N GLY A 60 6.03 5.03 -8.32
CA GLY A 60 6.16 4.67 -9.73
C GLY A 60 5.14 3.67 -10.25
N ASN A 61 3.98 3.58 -9.65
CA ASN A 61 2.91 2.69 -10.10
C ASN A 61 2.04 3.47 -11.10
N GLU A 62 2.33 3.32 -12.38
CA GLU A 62 1.80 4.18 -13.45
C GLU A 62 0.29 4.04 -13.65
N SER A 63 -0.31 2.96 -13.18
CA SER A 63 -1.76 2.75 -13.30
C SER A 63 -2.51 3.04 -11.99
N LEU A 64 -1.78 3.26 -10.90
CA LEU A 64 -2.38 3.53 -9.60
C LEU A 64 -2.57 5.02 -9.41
N CYS A 65 -3.82 5.42 -9.18
CA CYS A 65 -4.09 6.83 -8.91
C CYS A 65 -3.38 7.26 -7.63
N GLY A 66 -2.67 8.39 -7.71
CA GLY A 66 -2.02 8.96 -6.54
C GLY A 66 -3.01 9.26 -5.42
N SER A 67 -4.26 9.58 -5.78
CA SER A 67 -5.32 9.78 -4.78
C SER A 67 -5.64 8.51 -3.99
N ASP A 68 -5.47 7.33 -4.59
CA ASP A 68 -5.66 6.07 -3.87
C ASP A 68 -4.54 5.84 -2.85
N ALA A 69 -3.31 6.17 -3.21
CA ALA A 69 -2.19 6.10 -2.28
C ALA A 69 -2.37 7.09 -1.13
N THR A 70 -2.82 8.30 -1.43
CA THR A 70 -3.10 9.31 -0.42
C THR A 70 -4.25 8.88 0.48
N ALA A 71 -5.28 8.24 -0.08
CA ALA A 71 -6.40 7.72 0.70
C ALA A 71 -5.95 6.65 1.69
N LEU A 72 -5.02 5.78 1.28
CA LEU A 72 -4.45 4.80 2.19
C LEU A 72 -3.70 5.48 3.33
N LEU A 73 -2.91 6.49 3.04
CA LEU A 73 -2.20 7.25 4.07
C LEU A 73 -3.19 7.89 5.04
N THR A 74 -4.26 8.50 4.53
CA THR A 74 -5.29 9.12 5.36
C THR A 74 -5.97 8.10 6.25
N GLN A 75 -6.27 6.93 5.71
CA GLN A 75 -6.83 5.81 6.47
C GLN A 75 -5.92 5.45 7.66
N LEU A 76 -4.62 5.33 7.40
CA LEU A 76 -3.65 5.00 8.43
C LEU A 76 -3.54 6.11 9.48
N GLN A 77 -3.56 7.36 9.06
CA GLN A 77 -3.47 8.51 9.98
C GLN A 77 -4.69 8.62 10.90
N HIS A 78 -5.85 8.14 10.42
CA HIS A 78 -7.07 8.11 11.26
C HIS A 78 -7.14 6.86 12.13
N ALA A 79 -6.16 5.99 12.03
CA ALA A 79 -6.04 4.77 12.85
C ALA A 79 -4.76 4.88 13.68
N GLN A 80 -3.85 3.90 13.56
CA GLN A 80 -2.62 3.88 14.36
C GLN A 80 -1.41 4.51 13.67
N GLY A 81 -1.53 4.78 12.37
CA GLY A 81 -0.55 5.58 11.65
C GLY A 81 0.64 4.83 11.09
N VAL A 82 1.61 5.61 10.60
CA VAL A 82 2.86 5.14 10.03
C VAL A 82 3.99 5.63 10.92
N GLY A 83 4.82 4.70 11.40
CA GLY A 83 5.90 5.04 12.33
C GLY A 83 7.16 5.58 11.67
N GLY A 84 7.35 5.31 10.38
CA GLY A 84 8.56 5.72 9.66
C GLY A 84 8.29 6.77 8.59
N THR A 85 9.05 6.69 7.51
CA THR A 85 8.97 7.63 6.40
C THR A 85 7.84 7.25 5.45
N VAL A 86 7.13 8.26 4.94
CA VAL A 86 6.09 8.09 3.93
C VAL A 86 6.60 8.66 2.61
N THR A 87 6.56 7.84 1.56
CA THR A 87 6.94 8.27 0.22
C THR A 87 5.86 7.83 -0.77
N LEU A 88 5.13 8.78 -1.33
CA LEU A 88 4.06 8.54 -2.29
C LEU A 88 4.36 9.39 -3.52
N ASP A 89 4.98 8.80 -4.55
CA ASP A 89 5.47 9.58 -5.67
C ASP A 89 5.44 8.77 -6.97
N GLY A 90 5.37 9.46 -8.10
CA GLY A 90 5.46 8.80 -9.41
C GLY A 90 4.28 7.92 -9.77
N ASN A 91 3.16 8.00 -9.04
CA ASN A 91 1.95 7.27 -9.37
C ASN A 91 1.12 8.07 -10.38
N LYS A 92 0.02 7.47 -10.85
CA LYS A 92 -0.81 8.11 -11.86
C LYS A 92 -1.45 9.38 -11.33
N ALA A 93 -1.42 10.44 -12.12
CA ALA A 93 -2.10 11.69 -11.78
C ALA A 93 -3.59 11.54 -12.06
N CYS A 94 -4.39 11.42 -11.02
CA CYS A 94 -5.84 11.34 -11.10
C CYS A 94 -6.43 12.56 -10.40
N ASN A 95 -7.21 13.31 -11.14
CA ASN A 95 -7.83 14.53 -10.60
C ASN A 95 -9.30 14.32 -10.36
#